data_f543208403aa0431bf48a715364b0ef3
#
_entry.id   f543208403aa0431bf48a715364b0ef3
#
_cell.length_a   1.000
_cell.length_b   1.000
_cell.length_c   1.000
_cell.angle_alpha   90.00
_cell.angle_beta   90.00
_cell.angle_gamma   90.00
#
_symmetry.space_group_name_H-M   'P 1'
#
loop_
_entity.id
_entity.type
_entity.pdbx_description
1 polymer ?
#
loop_
_entity_poly.entity_id
_entity_poly.type
_entity_poly.pdbx_seq_one_letter_code
_entity_poly.pdbx_strand_id
1 'polypeptide(L)'
;MLKKTFRSLLWIVAGLFALSIFFVILYRFVPVPVTPLMIIRYAEQRKEDKNATIYHRWVPLEKISDHLKRAVVASEDQRFFEHRGFGLEQIKRARKENMTRRRPRGASTISQQTAKNLFLWPRSSWFRKGLEVYFTFLIEVLWSKERILEVYLNSIEMGKGIYGAEAVARVHFNTTPLRLTREQAALVAATLPNPRRFSSRNPSAYVLRRKQEILRQMDFIAFPAHLK
;
A
#
# COMPACT_ATOMS: atom_id res chain seq x y z
N MET A 1 0.87 22.33 -40.60
CA MET A 1 1.70 21.57 -39.63
C MET A 1 1.07 21.50 -38.24
N LEU A 2 0.65 22.59 -37.63
CA LEU A 2 0.07 22.62 -36.25
C LEU A 2 -1.12 21.66 -36.05
N LYS A 3 -2.04 21.54 -37.01
CA LYS A 3 -3.21 20.63 -36.89
C LYS A 3 -2.80 19.15 -36.85
N LYS A 4 -1.72 18.75 -37.57
CA LYS A 4 -1.23 17.37 -37.56
C LYS A 4 -0.53 17.05 -36.22
N THR A 5 0.30 17.94 -35.72
CA THR A 5 0.98 17.79 -34.42
C THR A 5 -0.01 17.73 -33.25
N PHE A 6 -1.03 18.59 -33.26
CA PHE A 6 -2.11 18.55 -32.26
C PHE A 6 -2.88 17.23 -32.26
N ARG A 7 -3.22 16.74 -33.47
CA ARG A 7 -3.92 15.45 -33.63
C ARG A 7 -3.06 14.27 -33.17
N SER A 8 -1.76 14.29 -33.43
CA SER A 8 -0.83 13.26 -32.94
C SER A 8 -0.73 13.29 -31.41
N LEU A 9 -0.64 14.47 -30.81
CA LEU A 9 -0.62 14.61 -29.33
C LEU A 9 -1.92 14.06 -28.71
N LEU A 10 -3.06 14.34 -29.29
CA LEU A 10 -4.36 13.82 -28.81
C LEU A 10 -4.41 12.29 -28.85
N TRP A 11 -3.91 11.68 -29.91
CA TRP A 11 -3.84 10.22 -30.00
C TRP A 11 -2.86 9.59 -29.00
N ILE A 12 -1.73 10.26 -28.70
CA ILE A 12 -0.80 9.82 -27.67
C ILE A 12 -1.48 9.85 -26.30
N VAL A 13 -2.14 10.95 -25.97
CA VAL A 13 -2.86 11.09 -24.69
C VAL A 13 -3.98 10.04 -24.56
N ALA A 14 -4.77 9.86 -25.63
CA ALA A 14 -5.82 8.85 -25.66
C ALA A 14 -5.26 7.43 -25.49
N GLY A 15 -4.12 7.13 -26.14
CA GLY A 15 -3.43 5.86 -26.03
C GLY A 15 -2.89 5.60 -24.60
N LEU A 16 -2.29 6.61 -23.97
CA LEU A 16 -1.83 6.50 -22.57
C LEU A 16 -3.00 6.29 -21.59
N PHE A 17 -4.11 6.97 -21.84
CA PHE A 17 -5.34 6.81 -21.05
C PHE A 17 -5.90 5.38 -21.20
N ALA A 18 -6.04 4.90 -22.44
CA ALA A 18 -6.50 3.54 -22.71
C ALA A 18 -5.57 2.49 -22.09
N LEU A 19 -4.25 2.68 -22.17
CA LEU A 19 -3.24 1.80 -21.59
C LEU A 19 -3.35 1.78 -20.05
N SER A 20 -3.61 2.92 -19.42
CA SER A 20 -3.80 2.98 -17.97
C SER A 20 -5.02 2.19 -17.50
N ILE A 21 -6.15 2.30 -18.21
CA ILE A 21 -7.35 1.51 -17.93
C ILE A 21 -7.08 0.02 -18.17
N PHE A 22 -6.41 -0.32 -19.25
CA PHE A 22 -6.02 -1.71 -19.55
C PHE A 22 -5.24 -2.33 -18.38
N PHE A 23 -4.21 -1.67 -17.85
CA PHE A 23 -3.45 -2.20 -16.72
C PHE A 23 -4.28 -2.29 -15.43
N VAL A 24 -5.19 -1.37 -15.19
CA VAL A 24 -6.11 -1.48 -14.05
C VAL A 24 -7.01 -2.70 -14.21
N ILE A 25 -7.56 -2.95 -15.39
CA ILE A 25 -8.39 -4.13 -15.66
C ILE A 25 -7.54 -5.42 -15.58
N LEU A 26 -6.35 -5.43 -16.15
CA LEU A 26 -5.44 -6.57 -16.10
C LEU A 26 -5.11 -6.96 -14.66
N TYR A 27 -4.70 -6.00 -13.83
CA TYR A 27 -4.34 -6.26 -12.43
C TYR A 27 -5.53 -6.54 -11.50
N ARG A 28 -6.75 -6.44 -12.01
CA ARG A 28 -7.92 -7.01 -11.33
C ARG A 28 -7.83 -8.52 -11.21
N PHE A 29 -7.25 -9.20 -12.22
CA PHE A 29 -7.32 -10.66 -12.37
C PHE A 29 -5.97 -11.34 -12.16
N VAL A 30 -4.87 -10.67 -12.46
CA VAL A 30 -3.53 -11.28 -12.41
C VAL A 30 -2.69 -10.71 -11.27
N PRO A 31 -1.77 -11.50 -10.72
CA PRO A 31 -0.76 -11.01 -9.78
C PRO A 31 0.07 -9.88 -10.38
N VAL A 32 0.45 -8.90 -9.54
CA VAL A 32 1.36 -7.83 -9.94
C VAL A 32 2.79 -8.29 -9.72
N PRO A 33 3.57 -8.53 -10.77
CA PRO A 33 4.91 -9.11 -10.62
C PRO A 33 5.93 -8.11 -10.06
N VAL A 34 5.80 -6.85 -10.44
CA VAL A 34 6.69 -5.76 -10.03
C VAL A 34 5.97 -4.42 -10.15
N THR A 35 6.29 -3.47 -9.27
CA THR A 35 5.70 -2.13 -9.32
C THR A 35 6.76 -1.07 -9.66
N PRO A 36 6.37 0.10 -10.22
CA PRO A 36 7.28 1.22 -10.42
C PRO A 36 8.03 1.60 -9.15
N LEU A 37 7.37 1.55 -7.99
CA LEU A 37 7.98 1.80 -6.70
C LEU A 37 9.14 0.83 -6.42
N MET A 38 8.95 -0.48 -6.65
CA MET A 38 10.00 -1.49 -6.45
C MET A 38 11.22 -1.20 -7.33
N ILE A 39 11.01 -0.90 -8.61
CA ILE A 39 12.09 -0.60 -9.57
C ILE A 39 12.89 0.63 -9.11
N ILE A 40 12.20 1.73 -8.78
CA ILE A 40 12.85 2.98 -8.37
C ILE A 40 13.62 2.76 -7.06
N ARG A 41 13.02 2.08 -6.08
CA ARG A 41 13.67 1.78 -4.80
C ARG A 41 14.86 0.85 -4.94
N TYR A 42 14.78 -0.12 -5.82
CA TYR A 42 15.92 -0.98 -6.13
C TYR A 42 17.09 -0.19 -6.73
N ALA A 43 16.80 0.67 -7.71
CA ALA A 43 17.82 1.53 -8.30
C ALA A 43 18.46 2.48 -7.26
N GLU A 44 17.67 3.03 -6.33
CA GLU A 44 18.18 3.83 -5.21
C GLU A 44 19.09 2.99 -4.30
N GLN A 45 18.65 1.81 -3.90
CA GLN A 45 19.39 0.92 -3.00
C GLN A 45 20.70 0.42 -3.61
N ARG A 46 20.70 0.10 -4.92
CA ARG A 46 21.90 -0.34 -5.66
C ARG A 46 22.98 0.73 -5.76
N LYS A 47 22.60 2.02 -5.67
CA LYS A 47 23.58 3.12 -5.58
C LYS A 47 24.26 3.17 -4.22
N GLU A 48 23.56 2.80 -3.15
CA GLU A 48 24.07 2.77 -1.77
C GLU A 48 24.83 1.45 -1.48
N ASP A 49 24.28 0.34 -1.98
CA ASP A 49 24.83 -1.00 -1.76
C ASP A 49 24.69 -1.84 -3.05
N LYS A 50 25.85 -2.19 -3.63
CA LYS A 50 25.92 -2.99 -4.86
C LYS A 50 25.32 -4.40 -4.72
N ASN A 51 25.15 -4.90 -3.49
CA ASN A 51 24.58 -6.20 -3.18
C ASN A 51 23.10 -6.12 -2.78
N ALA A 52 22.49 -4.93 -2.89
CA ALA A 52 21.07 -4.76 -2.57
C ALA A 52 20.20 -5.75 -3.37
N THR A 53 19.25 -6.35 -2.69
CA THR A 53 18.29 -7.32 -3.25
C THR A 53 16.87 -6.87 -2.97
N ILE A 54 15.95 -7.31 -3.83
CA ILE A 54 14.51 -7.19 -3.59
C ILE A 54 13.97 -8.58 -3.21
N TYR A 55 13.22 -8.60 -2.11
CA TYR A 55 12.43 -9.75 -1.69
C TYR A 55 10.97 -9.46 -2.00
N HIS A 56 10.40 -10.17 -2.96
CA HIS A 56 9.00 -10.08 -3.34
C HIS A 56 8.52 -11.44 -3.85
N ARG A 57 7.40 -11.88 -3.36
CA ARG A 57 6.67 -13.05 -3.86
C ARG A 57 5.18 -12.84 -3.60
N TRP A 58 4.40 -12.99 -4.65
CA TRP A 58 2.94 -12.89 -4.56
C TRP A 58 2.34 -14.10 -3.85
N VAL A 59 1.37 -13.84 -3.00
CA VAL A 59 0.52 -14.87 -2.38
C VAL A 59 -0.94 -14.41 -2.44
N PRO A 60 -1.90 -15.32 -2.74
CA PRO A 60 -3.32 -14.98 -2.71
C PRO A 60 -3.78 -14.62 -1.29
N LEU A 61 -4.86 -13.85 -1.20
CA LEU A 61 -5.35 -13.27 0.06
C LEU A 61 -5.66 -14.34 1.14
N GLU A 62 -6.12 -15.52 0.71
CA GLU A 62 -6.44 -16.67 1.58
C GLU A 62 -5.18 -17.26 2.25
N LYS A 63 -4.00 -17.05 1.66
CA LYS A 63 -2.71 -17.46 2.22
C LYS A 63 -2.05 -16.40 3.11
N ILE A 64 -2.76 -15.31 3.40
CA ILE A 64 -2.32 -14.26 4.33
C ILE A 64 -3.16 -14.34 5.60
N SER A 65 -2.52 -14.34 6.77
CA SER A 65 -3.21 -14.46 8.05
C SER A 65 -4.22 -13.34 8.27
N ASP A 66 -5.36 -13.67 8.89
CA ASP A 66 -6.37 -12.69 9.27
C ASP A 66 -5.82 -11.65 10.24
N HIS A 67 -4.83 -12.03 11.04
CA HIS A 67 -4.14 -11.10 11.92
C HIS A 67 -3.44 -10.00 11.13
N LEU A 68 -2.74 -10.32 10.02
CA LEU A 68 -2.06 -9.31 9.21
C LEU A 68 -3.07 -8.42 8.47
N LYS A 69 -4.12 -9.00 7.88
CA LYS A 69 -5.21 -8.25 7.24
C LYS A 69 -5.81 -7.22 8.22
N ARG A 70 -6.19 -7.68 9.43
CA ARG A 70 -6.77 -6.81 10.48
C ARG A 70 -5.79 -5.76 10.99
N ALA A 71 -4.54 -6.13 11.25
CA ALA A 71 -3.53 -5.21 11.76
C ALA A 71 -3.26 -4.06 10.80
N VAL A 72 -3.19 -4.37 9.50
CA VAL A 72 -2.99 -3.38 8.44
C VAL A 72 -4.19 -2.45 8.33
N VAL A 73 -5.41 -3.00 8.27
CA VAL A 73 -6.65 -2.19 8.23
C VAL A 73 -6.76 -1.32 9.49
N ALA A 74 -6.48 -1.88 10.68
CA ALA A 74 -6.51 -1.13 11.94
C ALA A 74 -5.49 0.03 11.97
N SER A 75 -4.31 -0.18 11.40
CA SER A 75 -3.23 0.81 11.40
C SER A 75 -3.42 1.91 10.37
N GLU A 76 -3.80 1.54 9.14
CA GLU A 76 -3.76 2.41 7.97
C GLU A 76 -5.13 2.99 7.62
N ASP A 77 -6.22 2.21 7.78
CA ASP A 77 -7.52 2.61 7.27
C ASP A 77 -8.67 1.85 7.95
N GLN A 78 -9.02 2.22 9.18
CA GLN A 78 -9.99 1.52 10.01
C GLN A 78 -11.39 1.39 9.39
N ARG A 79 -11.74 2.25 8.44
CA ARG A 79 -13.01 2.26 7.73
C ARG A 79 -12.88 1.81 6.27
N PHE A 80 -11.84 1.03 5.96
CA PHE A 80 -11.52 0.59 4.60
C PHE A 80 -12.71 -0.03 3.86
N PHE A 81 -13.51 -0.84 4.55
CA PHE A 81 -14.66 -1.51 3.95
C PHE A 81 -15.93 -0.64 3.85
N GLU A 82 -15.93 0.56 4.47
CA GLU A 82 -17.09 1.44 4.52
C GLU A 82 -17.06 2.56 3.46
N HIS A 83 -15.86 2.99 3.04
CA HIS A 83 -15.73 4.09 2.07
C HIS A 83 -15.33 3.60 0.68
N ARG A 84 -15.50 4.46 -0.32
CA ARG A 84 -15.10 4.23 -1.71
C ARG A 84 -13.82 5.00 -2.06
N GLY A 85 -12.69 4.56 -1.52
CA GLY A 85 -11.36 5.06 -1.86
C GLY A 85 -10.93 6.33 -1.12
N PHE A 86 -11.85 7.19 -0.74
CA PHE A 86 -11.57 8.48 -0.12
C PHE A 86 -12.23 8.56 1.26
N GLY A 87 -11.42 8.54 2.30
CA GLY A 87 -11.88 8.69 3.69
C GLY A 87 -12.13 10.16 4.03
N LEU A 88 -13.20 10.78 3.54
CA LEU A 88 -13.49 12.20 3.76
C LEU A 88 -13.50 12.57 5.25
N GLU A 89 -14.09 11.73 6.09
CA GLU A 89 -14.08 11.92 7.55
C GLU A 89 -12.68 11.80 8.15
N GLN A 90 -11.86 10.88 7.64
CA GLN A 90 -10.47 10.72 8.07
C GLN A 90 -9.64 11.94 7.65
N ILE A 91 -9.87 12.50 6.47
CA ILE A 91 -9.24 13.74 6.00
C ILE A 91 -9.61 14.91 6.91
N LYS A 92 -10.89 15.07 7.25
CA LYS A 92 -11.36 16.12 8.18
C LYS A 92 -10.73 15.97 9.56
N ARG A 93 -10.70 14.74 10.12
CA ARG A 93 -10.07 14.45 11.42
C ARG A 93 -8.56 14.70 11.38
N ALA A 94 -7.86 14.19 10.36
CA ALA A 94 -6.42 14.42 10.20
C ALA A 94 -6.10 15.91 10.06
N ARG A 95 -6.90 16.68 9.33
CA ARG A 95 -6.74 18.14 9.22
C ARG A 95 -6.89 18.81 10.59
N LYS A 96 -7.91 18.46 11.38
CA LYS A 96 -8.13 19.00 12.72
C LYS A 96 -6.98 18.62 13.67
N GLU A 97 -6.57 17.36 13.67
CA GLU A 97 -5.46 16.88 14.51
C GLU A 97 -4.10 17.48 14.09
N ASN A 98 -3.88 17.71 12.80
CA ASN A 98 -2.64 18.29 12.28
C ASN A 98 -2.48 19.79 12.62
N MET A 99 -3.55 20.47 12.96
CA MET A 99 -3.47 21.87 13.46
C MET A 99 -2.75 21.97 14.83
N THR A 100 -2.78 20.89 15.61
CA THR A 100 -2.19 20.85 16.97
C THR A 100 -0.95 19.97 17.06
N ARG A 101 -0.65 19.16 16.02
CA ARG A 101 0.48 18.21 16.03
C ARG A 101 1.72 18.78 15.37
N ARG A 102 2.87 18.62 16.01
CA ARG A 102 4.19 18.95 15.46
C ARG A 102 4.55 18.13 14.19
N ARG A 103 3.93 16.95 13.99
CA ARG A 103 4.12 16.10 12.79
C ARG A 103 2.76 15.72 12.24
N PRO A 104 2.46 16.07 10.99
CA PRO A 104 1.19 15.74 10.36
C PRO A 104 0.97 14.22 10.29
N ARG A 105 -0.24 13.78 10.64
CA ARG A 105 -0.70 12.42 10.39
C ARG A 105 -1.13 12.31 8.94
N GLY A 106 -0.68 11.28 8.23
CA GLY A 106 -1.19 10.95 6.90
C GLY A 106 -2.66 10.52 6.96
N ALA A 107 -3.43 10.97 5.98
CA ALA A 107 -4.85 10.62 5.83
C ALA A 107 -5.10 9.81 4.56
N SER A 108 -4.05 9.20 3.99
CA SER A 108 -4.18 8.37 2.78
C SER A 108 -4.77 7.01 3.12
N THR A 109 -5.79 6.61 2.38
CA THR A 109 -6.45 5.30 2.52
C THR A 109 -5.60 4.18 1.94
N ILE A 110 -5.94 2.92 2.26
CA ILE A 110 -5.33 1.73 1.64
C ILE A 110 -5.46 1.79 0.11
N SER A 111 -6.62 2.20 -0.42
CA SER A 111 -6.84 2.33 -1.87
C SER A 111 -5.92 3.38 -2.51
N GLN A 112 -5.75 4.54 -1.87
CA GLN A 112 -4.82 5.58 -2.36
C GLN A 112 -3.36 5.11 -2.33
N GLN A 113 -2.97 4.38 -1.28
CA GLN A 113 -1.63 3.81 -1.18
C GLN A 113 -1.41 2.72 -2.24
N THR A 114 -2.41 1.87 -2.50
CA THR A 114 -2.38 0.86 -3.56
C THR A 114 -2.20 1.50 -4.92
N ALA A 115 -3.06 2.47 -5.27
CA ALA A 115 -2.97 3.21 -6.53
C ALA A 115 -1.59 3.85 -6.73
N LYS A 116 -1.08 4.53 -5.70
CA LYS A 116 0.24 5.15 -5.72
C LYS A 116 1.35 4.13 -5.96
N ASN A 117 1.36 3.01 -5.23
CA ASN A 117 2.46 2.05 -5.29
C ASN A 117 2.48 1.27 -6.60
N LEU A 118 1.30 0.99 -7.19
CA LEU A 118 1.19 0.24 -8.42
C LEU A 118 1.49 1.04 -9.69
N PHE A 119 1.05 2.28 -9.73
CA PHE A 119 0.97 3.03 -10.98
C PHE A 119 1.85 4.28 -11.00
N LEU A 120 2.38 4.70 -9.83
CA LEU A 120 3.03 6.00 -9.71
C LEU A 120 4.43 5.88 -9.09
N TRP A 121 5.11 7.00 -9.00
CA TRP A 121 6.45 7.15 -8.44
C TRP A 121 6.41 7.76 -7.02
N PRO A 122 7.47 7.57 -6.21
CA PRO A 122 7.47 7.99 -4.80
C PRO A 122 7.54 9.51 -4.59
N ARG A 123 8.16 10.26 -5.55
CA ARG A 123 8.35 11.70 -5.41
C ARG A 123 7.02 12.45 -5.41
N SER A 124 6.79 13.30 -4.40
CA SER A 124 5.55 14.07 -4.27
C SER A 124 5.48 15.23 -5.28
N SER A 125 4.33 15.37 -5.93
CA SER A 125 3.97 16.54 -6.74
C SER A 125 2.44 16.64 -6.84
N TRP A 126 1.91 17.82 -7.13
CA TRP A 126 0.48 18.01 -7.34
C TRP A 126 -0.05 17.19 -8.52
N PHE A 127 0.72 17.12 -9.60
CA PHE A 127 0.37 16.29 -10.76
C PHE A 127 0.27 14.80 -10.39
N ARG A 128 1.28 14.28 -9.67
CA ARG A 128 1.22 12.90 -9.18
C ARG A 128 0.02 12.68 -8.25
N LYS A 129 -0.34 13.67 -7.42
CA LYS A 129 -1.52 13.57 -6.54
C LYS A 129 -2.82 13.52 -7.34
N GLY A 130 -2.92 14.26 -8.44
CA GLY A 130 -4.04 14.15 -9.39
C GLY A 130 -4.16 12.75 -10.00
N LEU A 131 -3.03 12.17 -10.45
CA LEU A 131 -3.00 10.80 -10.95
C LEU A 131 -3.34 9.76 -9.86
N GLU A 132 -2.93 9.99 -8.61
CA GLU A 132 -3.30 9.12 -7.48
C GLU A 132 -4.82 9.11 -7.27
N VAL A 133 -5.47 10.26 -7.34
CA VAL A 133 -6.95 10.35 -7.28
C VAL A 133 -7.58 9.58 -8.44
N TYR A 134 -7.09 9.77 -9.65
CA TYR A 134 -7.57 9.08 -10.85
C TYR A 134 -7.47 7.55 -10.71
N PHE A 135 -6.29 7.01 -10.37
CA PHE A 135 -6.12 5.57 -10.22
C PHE A 135 -6.87 5.01 -9.02
N THR A 136 -6.99 5.78 -7.92
CA THR A 136 -7.82 5.38 -6.77
C THR A 136 -9.29 5.21 -7.18
N PHE A 137 -9.82 6.15 -7.95
CA PHE A 137 -11.18 6.04 -8.49
C PHE A 137 -11.34 4.80 -9.37
N LEU A 138 -10.41 4.55 -10.29
CA LEU A 138 -10.48 3.40 -11.17
C LEU A 138 -10.46 2.07 -10.42
N ILE A 139 -9.54 1.87 -9.46
CA ILE A 139 -9.47 0.62 -8.70
C ILE A 139 -10.70 0.43 -7.80
N GLU A 140 -11.27 1.48 -7.25
CA GLU A 140 -12.49 1.38 -6.43
C GLU A 140 -13.75 1.07 -7.24
N VAL A 141 -13.80 1.50 -8.50
CA VAL A 141 -14.91 1.18 -9.39
C VAL A 141 -14.78 -0.23 -9.99
N LEU A 142 -13.55 -0.64 -10.30
CA LEU A 142 -13.31 -1.86 -11.06
C LEU A 142 -12.93 -3.08 -10.20
N TRP A 143 -12.39 -2.88 -8.98
CA TRP A 143 -11.93 -3.96 -8.12
C TRP A 143 -12.83 -4.11 -6.89
N SER A 144 -12.86 -5.32 -6.32
CA SER A 144 -13.44 -5.52 -4.99
C SER A 144 -12.49 -5.03 -3.89
N LYS A 145 -13.01 -4.79 -2.69
CA LYS A 145 -12.19 -4.42 -1.53
C LYS A 145 -11.16 -5.50 -1.18
N GLU A 146 -11.54 -6.76 -1.36
CA GLU A 146 -10.65 -7.90 -1.17
C GLU A 146 -9.47 -7.83 -2.14
N ARG A 147 -9.73 -7.53 -3.42
CA ARG A 147 -8.66 -7.40 -4.41
C ARG A 147 -7.75 -6.22 -4.12
N ILE A 148 -8.30 -5.08 -3.71
CA ILE A 148 -7.49 -3.93 -3.31
C ILE A 148 -6.59 -4.30 -2.13
N LEU A 149 -7.13 -4.97 -1.11
CA LEU A 149 -6.37 -5.40 0.07
C LEU A 149 -5.31 -6.44 -0.29
N GLU A 150 -5.63 -7.42 -1.14
CA GLU A 150 -4.69 -8.43 -1.63
C GLU A 150 -3.50 -7.78 -2.34
N VAL A 151 -3.78 -6.89 -3.28
CA VAL A 151 -2.75 -6.16 -4.03
C VAL A 151 -1.92 -5.29 -3.09
N TYR A 152 -2.55 -4.59 -2.15
CA TYR A 152 -1.86 -3.82 -1.13
C TYR A 152 -0.88 -4.66 -0.33
N LEU A 153 -1.37 -5.77 0.25
CA LEU A 153 -0.58 -6.66 1.10
C LEU A 153 0.56 -7.38 0.36
N ASN A 154 0.49 -7.44 -0.97
CA ASN A 154 1.55 -7.99 -1.80
C ASN A 154 2.53 -6.94 -2.34
N SER A 155 2.14 -5.67 -2.45
CA SER A 155 2.94 -4.65 -3.14
C SER A 155 3.58 -3.61 -2.23
N ILE A 156 3.10 -3.45 -0.99
CA ILE A 156 3.63 -2.42 -0.09
C ILE A 156 5.02 -2.79 0.43
N GLU A 157 5.88 -1.78 0.55
CA GLU A 157 7.18 -1.90 1.22
C GLU A 157 6.96 -2.14 2.72
N MET A 158 7.48 -3.25 3.26
CA MET A 158 7.38 -3.65 4.67
C MET A 158 8.74 -3.65 5.38
N GLY A 159 9.78 -3.29 4.65
CA GLY A 159 11.17 -3.15 5.10
C GLY A 159 12.05 -2.73 3.93
N LYS A 160 13.30 -2.34 4.17
CA LYS A 160 14.24 -1.94 3.09
C LYS A 160 14.41 -3.12 2.11
N GLY A 161 13.87 -2.99 0.88
CA GLY A 161 13.91 -4.04 -0.14
C GLY A 161 12.96 -5.23 0.10
N ILE A 162 12.05 -5.14 1.08
CA ILE A 162 11.11 -6.21 1.44
C ILE A 162 9.71 -5.75 1.07
N TYR A 163 9.08 -6.45 0.12
CA TYR A 163 7.77 -6.10 -0.41
C TYR A 163 6.77 -7.24 -0.21
N GLY A 164 5.66 -6.91 0.44
CA GLY A 164 4.53 -7.80 0.65
C GLY A 164 4.67 -8.78 1.80
N ALA A 165 3.54 -9.44 2.08
CA ALA A 165 3.34 -10.31 3.24
C ALA A 165 4.27 -11.54 3.26
N GLU A 166 4.51 -12.17 2.10
CA GLU A 166 5.40 -13.35 2.03
C GLU A 166 6.83 -12.95 2.36
N ALA A 167 7.32 -11.86 1.76
CA ALA A 167 8.69 -11.42 1.97
C ALA A 167 8.96 -11.04 3.44
N VAL A 168 8.07 -10.28 4.08
CA VAL A 168 8.25 -9.89 5.49
C VAL A 168 8.14 -11.08 6.43
N ALA A 169 7.22 -12.01 6.17
CA ALA A 169 7.07 -13.23 6.98
C ALA A 169 8.34 -14.09 6.94
N ARG A 170 8.92 -14.28 5.77
CA ARG A 170 10.15 -15.05 5.58
C ARG A 170 11.37 -14.35 6.18
N VAL A 171 11.59 -13.09 5.80
CA VAL A 171 12.83 -12.38 6.14
C VAL A 171 12.86 -11.97 7.62
N HIS A 172 11.74 -11.52 8.18
CA HIS A 172 11.71 -11.00 9.56
C HIS A 172 11.37 -12.06 10.61
N PHE A 173 10.56 -13.08 10.25
CA PHE A 173 10.02 -14.02 11.24
C PHE A 173 10.28 -15.48 10.92
N ASN A 174 10.96 -15.79 9.80
CA ASN A 174 11.24 -17.16 9.35
C ASN A 174 9.98 -18.07 9.34
N THR A 175 8.85 -17.50 8.87
CA THR A 175 7.56 -18.18 8.84
C THR A 175 6.83 -17.91 7.50
N THR A 176 5.61 -18.42 7.37
CA THR A 176 4.74 -18.11 6.21
C THR A 176 3.77 -16.97 6.55
N PRO A 177 3.26 -16.22 5.56
CA PRO A 177 2.31 -15.14 5.82
C PRO A 177 1.01 -15.62 6.49
N LEU A 178 0.60 -16.89 6.26
CA LEU A 178 -0.57 -17.49 6.92
C LEU A 178 -0.34 -17.73 8.41
N ARG A 179 0.91 -18.02 8.82
CA ARG A 179 1.27 -18.34 10.21
C ARG A 179 1.73 -17.12 11.02
N LEU A 180 1.66 -15.92 10.48
CA LEU A 180 1.96 -14.72 11.26
C LEU A 180 1.01 -14.62 12.45
N THR A 181 1.58 -14.53 13.65
CA THR A 181 0.83 -14.35 14.89
C THR A 181 0.24 -12.94 14.96
N ARG A 182 -0.70 -12.74 15.89
CA ARG A 182 -1.31 -11.42 16.13
C ARG A 182 -0.26 -10.36 16.46
N GLU A 183 0.72 -10.70 17.29
CA GLU A 183 1.82 -9.81 17.68
C GLU A 183 2.74 -9.48 16.52
N GLN A 184 3.11 -10.48 15.72
CA GLN A 184 3.95 -10.30 14.53
C GLN A 184 3.25 -9.42 13.49
N ALA A 185 1.96 -9.66 13.26
CA ALA A 185 1.13 -8.86 12.36
C ALA A 185 1.06 -7.39 12.80
N ALA A 186 0.86 -7.14 14.10
CA ALA A 186 0.83 -5.80 14.66
C ALA A 186 2.21 -5.11 14.58
N LEU A 187 3.32 -5.86 14.74
CA LEU A 187 4.68 -5.34 14.53
C LEU A 187 4.89 -4.90 13.07
N VAL A 188 4.49 -5.72 12.09
CA VAL A 188 4.57 -5.37 10.68
C VAL A 188 3.78 -4.09 10.42
N ALA A 189 2.51 -4.04 10.83
CA ALA A 189 1.66 -2.88 10.62
C ALA A 189 2.22 -1.60 11.27
N ALA A 190 2.87 -1.72 12.43
CA ALA A 190 3.50 -0.60 13.13
C ALA A 190 4.68 0.03 12.36
N THR A 191 5.28 -0.70 11.41
CA THR A 191 6.42 -0.21 10.62
C THR A 191 6.00 0.48 9.32
N LEU A 192 4.77 0.27 8.82
CA LEU A 192 4.29 0.74 7.52
C LEU A 192 4.42 2.26 7.30
N PRO A 193 4.27 3.14 8.30
CA PRO A 193 4.46 4.58 8.11
C PRO A 193 5.86 4.97 7.63
N ASN A 194 6.89 4.18 7.98
CA ASN A 194 8.26 4.39 7.49
C ASN A 194 9.06 3.07 7.52
N PRO A 195 8.79 2.14 6.58
CA PRO A 195 9.33 0.78 6.59
C PRO A 195 10.85 0.73 6.33
N ARG A 196 11.43 1.78 5.76
CA ARG A 196 12.89 1.88 5.56
C ARG A 196 13.65 2.26 6.84
N ARG A 197 12.97 2.90 7.79
CA ARG A 197 13.52 3.32 9.10
C ARG A 197 13.17 2.33 10.21
N PHE A 198 11.95 1.80 10.19
CA PHE A 198 11.43 0.93 11.22
C PHE A 198 11.55 -0.54 10.79
N SER A 199 11.94 -1.40 11.73
CA SER A 199 12.04 -2.84 11.49
C SER A 199 11.10 -3.60 12.41
N SER A 200 10.33 -4.53 11.84
CA SER A 200 9.50 -5.45 12.62
C SER A 200 10.32 -6.62 13.18
N ARG A 201 11.52 -6.88 12.62
CA ARG A 201 12.46 -7.86 13.16
C ARG A 201 13.16 -7.36 14.42
N ASN A 202 13.62 -6.09 14.41
CA ASN A 202 14.29 -5.42 15.52
C ASN A 202 13.52 -4.14 15.89
N PRO A 203 12.38 -4.26 16.61
CA PRO A 203 11.50 -3.15 16.85
C PRO A 203 12.07 -2.17 17.87
N SER A 204 12.06 -0.88 17.56
CA SER A 204 12.37 0.18 18.51
C SER A 204 11.25 0.35 19.56
N ALA A 205 11.55 1.06 20.66
CA ALA A 205 10.54 1.38 21.68
C ALA A 205 9.29 2.08 21.09
N TYR A 206 9.46 2.91 20.06
CA TYR A 206 8.34 3.51 19.33
C TYR A 206 7.47 2.46 18.64
N VAL A 207 8.08 1.52 17.90
CA VAL A 207 7.37 0.43 17.19
C VAL A 207 6.65 -0.46 18.19
N LEU A 208 7.25 -0.76 19.34
CA LEU A 208 6.61 -1.56 20.40
C LEU A 208 5.38 -0.87 20.99
N ARG A 209 5.46 0.44 21.27
CA ARG A 209 4.28 1.20 21.72
C ARG A 209 3.18 1.21 20.65
N ARG A 210 3.55 1.46 19.39
CA ARG A 210 2.60 1.47 18.28
C ARG A 210 1.95 0.10 18.06
N LYS A 211 2.71 -0.99 18.22
CA LYS A 211 2.17 -2.37 18.22
C LYS A 211 1.04 -2.53 19.24
N GLN A 212 1.22 -2.06 20.47
CA GLN A 212 0.18 -2.19 21.51
C GLN A 212 -1.11 -1.42 21.15
N GLU A 213 -0.97 -0.24 20.53
CA GLU A 213 -2.13 0.51 20.04
C GLU A 213 -2.87 -0.26 18.94
N ILE A 214 -2.12 -0.84 17.98
CA ILE A 214 -2.70 -1.62 16.88
C ILE A 214 -3.39 -2.87 17.40
N LEU A 215 -2.78 -3.60 18.34
CA LEU A 215 -3.39 -4.78 18.96
C LEU A 215 -4.78 -4.47 19.56
N ARG A 216 -4.91 -3.33 20.25
CA ARG A 216 -6.21 -2.87 20.77
C ARG A 216 -7.18 -2.49 19.66
N GLN A 217 -6.69 -1.81 18.61
CA GLN A 217 -7.52 -1.37 17.48
C GLN A 217 -8.04 -2.53 16.65
N MET A 218 -7.29 -3.63 16.52
CA MET A 218 -7.69 -4.82 15.75
C MET A 218 -9.01 -5.43 16.24
N ASP A 219 -9.33 -5.31 17.52
CA ASP A 219 -10.55 -5.88 18.11
C ASP A 219 -11.81 -5.10 17.68
N PHE A 220 -11.67 -3.84 17.28
CA PHE A 220 -12.77 -2.98 16.87
C PHE A 220 -12.96 -2.91 15.34
N ILE A 221 -12.12 -3.60 14.55
CA ILE A 221 -12.26 -3.61 13.10
C ILE A 221 -13.41 -4.53 12.69
N ALA A 222 -14.43 -3.95 12.08
CA ALA A 222 -15.50 -4.68 11.41
C ALA A 222 -14.94 -5.34 10.13
N PHE A 223 -14.53 -6.61 10.25
CA PHE A 223 -14.01 -7.38 9.13
C PHE A 223 -15.15 -8.20 8.51
N PRO A 224 -15.37 -8.13 7.17
CA PRO A 224 -16.43 -8.90 6.52
C PRO A 224 -16.33 -10.40 6.82
N ALA A 225 -17.46 -11.05 7.03
CA ALA A 225 -17.50 -12.47 7.47
C ALA A 225 -16.83 -13.42 6.45
N HIS A 226 -16.95 -13.12 5.16
CA HIS A 226 -16.37 -13.91 4.07
C HIS A 226 -14.84 -13.75 3.91
N LEU A 227 -14.22 -12.86 4.70
CA LEU A 227 -12.76 -12.67 4.75
C LEU A 227 -12.14 -13.18 6.06
N LYS A 228 -12.94 -13.85 6.87
CA LYS A 228 -12.50 -14.49 8.10
C LYS A 228 -11.95 -15.87 7.84
#